data_e3927b5f10b4aada84a18a935af404b3
#
_entry.id   e3927b5f10b4aada84a18a935af404b3
#
_cell.length_a   1.000
_cell.length_b   1.000
_cell.length_c   1.000
_cell.angle_alpha   90.00
_cell.angle_beta   90.00
_cell.angle_gamma   90.00
#
_symmetry.space_group_name_H-M   'P 1'
#
loop_
_entity.id
_entity.type
_entity.pdbx_description
1 polymer ?
#
loop_
_entity_poly.entity_id
_entity_poly.type
_entity_poly.pdbx_seq_one_letter_code
_entity_poly.pdbx_strand_id
1 'polypeptide(L)'
;DRFGNSNSAYLFDGSNDYLNHTDDIPNLNNYTISLWAKANSTGQWESVFSSRGVSSNDNGFQIDSDTNSNFRVVTKNGDNLNLGKFNLYEWNLITITADNSLGKTIGYLNGVYVDNVSSVSATFYFDGFKIGRNRNGDAYFNGVIDDVRIYNKALTAREISEIYNSSFSPVERLYDNLSISKIQLNTIGNKVDNFSVASEDNDTATVKLTSTGDNITREDNSDNDSLSVVLTAQPLGAITVSLSSSDNVSGGFLDNQSLTFTTSNWNTAQIVTVFAVKDYIDDGTYGSGDNTTFTVTIDNVSSDNSSDLYDDSTLFTSKALFSGAMDNITFVAVDNDTVGITLTPVDNSTSENGDSGSFSVRLNSQPTDNVSLFFADNDTSGRSLGIRFVPDNLSFDNSSDNWSSAQTVMVYARNDYVDEGSAGPDNQSFLAYVSRVTSNDAKYASISSISTHGGSIDNLTFLAEDNDTAMVKLTLVDSDNATSEDGDNATISVVLMTEPYDGDNTTSVDNLTVSLSSSDNVTGLNLRLGGVSSLRHSLTFTSASGNWSSAQTLTLVAVNDDYDEGAFGKDNQSFRVQIDNVTSADPKYN
;
A
#
# COMPACT_ATOMS: atom_id res chain seq x y z
N ASP A 1 14.77 -41.25 -9.26
CA ASP A 1 15.08 -40.06 -8.53
C ASP A 1 15.56 -38.93 -9.46
N ARG A 2 15.86 -37.75 -8.91
CA ARG A 2 16.36 -36.61 -9.66
C ARG A 2 17.75 -36.80 -10.31
N PHE A 3 18.49 -37.81 -9.91
CA PHE A 3 19.79 -38.17 -10.48
C PHE A 3 19.70 -39.25 -11.56
N GLY A 4 18.50 -39.72 -11.87
CA GLY A 4 18.26 -40.76 -12.87
C GLY A 4 18.39 -42.20 -12.34
N ASN A 5 18.56 -42.37 -11.02
CA ASN A 5 18.60 -43.72 -10.43
C ASN A 5 17.21 -44.34 -10.41
N SER A 6 17.10 -45.58 -10.84
CA SER A 6 15.85 -46.34 -10.86
C SER A 6 15.43 -46.71 -9.43
N ASN A 7 14.11 -46.67 -9.14
CA ASN A 7 13.51 -47.12 -7.88
C ASN A 7 13.98 -46.34 -6.64
N SER A 8 14.38 -45.09 -6.80
CA SER A 8 14.92 -44.25 -5.73
C SER A 8 14.03 -43.05 -5.36
N ALA A 9 12.87 -42.88 -6.00
CA ALA A 9 11.85 -41.92 -5.70
C ALA A 9 10.45 -42.52 -5.77
N TYR A 10 9.45 -41.86 -5.20
CA TYR A 10 8.07 -42.34 -5.22
C TYR A 10 7.30 -41.68 -6.37
N LEU A 11 6.66 -42.54 -7.20
CA LEU A 11 5.75 -42.12 -8.26
C LEU A 11 4.32 -42.14 -7.73
N PHE A 12 3.57 -41.07 -7.99
CA PHE A 12 2.17 -40.86 -7.65
C PHE A 12 1.37 -40.69 -8.95
N ASP A 13 0.27 -41.41 -9.10
CA ASP A 13 -0.51 -41.50 -10.35
C ASP A 13 -1.61 -40.39 -10.45
N GLY A 14 -1.78 -39.60 -9.41
CA GLY A 14 -2.81 -38.56 -9.36
C GLY A 14 -4.21 -39.05 -9.01
N SER A 15 -4.38 -40.34 -8.69
CA SER A 15 -5.69 -40.97 -8.48
C SER A 15 -5.93 -41.41 -7.04
N ASN A 16 -4.98 -42.17 -6.48
CA ASN A 16 -5.16 -42.75 -5.14
C ASN A 16 -3.85 -43.01 -4.39
N ASP A 17 -2.72 -42.72 -5.00
CA ASP A 17 -1.41 -42.94 -4.40
C ASP A 17 -1.09 -41.87 -3.35
N TYR A 18 -0.70 -42.30 -2.16
CA TYR A 18 -0.16 -41.43 -1.12
C TYR A 18 0.60 -42.19 -0.05
N LEU A 19 1.53 -41.53 0.60
CA LEU A 19 2.17 -42.03 1.81
C LEU A 19 1.50 -41.40 3.04
N ASN A 20 1.29 -42.19 4.08
CA ASN A 20 0.67 -41.76 5.33
C ASN A 20 1.58 -42.07 6.51
N HIS A 21 1.90 -41.05 7.28
CA HIS A 21 2.57 -41.17 8.57
C HIS A 21 1.53 -40.89 9.67
N THR A 22 1.39 -41.83 10.59
CA THR A 22 0.34 -41.77 11.64
C THR A 22 0.88 -41.52 13.04
N ASP A 23 2.20 -41.58 13.23
CA ASP A 23 2.82 -41.36 14.52
C ASP A 23 3.00 -39.85 14.77
N ASP A 24 2.81 -39.44 15.99
CA ASP A 24 2.98 -38.03 16.36
C ASP A 24 4.45 -37.61 16.27
N ILE A 25 4.75 -36.64 15.43
CA ILE A 25 6.02 -35.92 15.49
C ILE A 25 5.87 -34.86 16.61
N PRO A 26 6.86 -34.69 17.49
CA PRO A 26 6.82 -33.66 18.51
C PRO A 26 6.53 -32.28 17.91
N ASN A 27 5.68 -31.51 18.59
CA ASN A 27 5.37 -30.15 18.17
C ASN A 27 6.64 -29.32 18.00
N LEU A 28 6.82 -28.76 16.81
CA LEU A 28 8.00 -27.97 16.47
C LEU A 28 7.66 -26.48 16.48
N ASN A 29 8.37 -25.71 17.28
CA ASN A 29 8.24 -24.25 17.29
C ASN A 29 8.98 -23.60 16.12
N ASN A 30 10.12 -24.16 15.76
CA ASN A 30 10.88 -23.79 14.57
C ASN A 30 11.08 -25.04 13.73
N TYR A 31 10.84 -24.97 12.45
CA TYR A 31 10.99 -26.13 11.58
C TYR A 31 11.29 -25.73 10.14
N THR A 32 11.78 -26.69 9.38
CA THR A 32 11.90 -26.61 7.91
C THR A 32 11.36 -27.88 7.31
N ILE A 33 10.58 -27.74 6.25
CA ILE A 33 10.20 -28.86 5.40
C ILE A 33 10.76 -28.62 4.01
N SER A 34 11.46 -29.60 3.49
CA SER A 34 12.08 -29.56 2.18
C SER A 34 11.78 -30.85 1.44
N LEU A 35 11.41 -30.75 0.18
CA LEU A 35 11.15 -31.91 -0.68
C LEU A 35 11.39 -31.56 -2.15
N TRP A 36 11.77 -32.57 -2.92
CA TRP A 36 11.84 -32.47 -4.37
C TRP A 36 10.56 -33.00 -4.99
N ALA A 37 9.99 -32.24 -5.92
CA ALA A 37 8.81 -32.65 -6.67
C ALA A 37 8.98 -32.40 -8.17
N LYS A 38 8.54 -33.37 -8.97
CA LYS A 38 8.44 -33.27 -10.42
C LYS A 38 7.00 -33.55 -10.82
N ALA A 39 6.25 -32.48 -11.08
CA ALA A 39 4.82 -32.56 -11.40
C ALA A 39 4.59 -32.94 -12.87
N ASN A 40 3.63 -33.81 -13.12
CA ASN A 40 3.17 -34.19 -14.46
C ASN A 40 1.86 -33.47 -14.86
N SER A 41 1.19 -32.79 -13.93
CA SER A 41 -0.07 -32.08 -14.14
C SER A 41 -0.08 -30.74 -13.40
N THR A 42 -1.07 -29.90 -13.71
CA THR A 42 -1.33 -28.61 -13.07
C THR A 42 -2.71 -28.61 -12.40
N GLY A 43 -3.09 -29.71 -11.80
CA GLY A 43 -4.38 -29.85 -11.12
C GLY A 43 -4.48 -28.93 -9.89
N GLN A 44 -5.68 -28.46 -9.61
CA GLN A 44 -5.93 -27.64 -8.43
C GLN A 44 -5.93 -28.52 -7.16
N TRP A 45 -5.20 -28.08 -6.11
CA TRP A 45 -5.08 -28.75 -4.82
C TRP A 45 -4.33 -30.09 -4.82
N GLU A 46 -3.64 -30.41 -5.88
CA GLU A 46 -2.73 -31.54 -5.88
C GLU A 46 -1.62 -31.29 -4.84
N SER A 47 -1.61 -32.05 -3.77
CA SER A 47 -0.75 -31.76 -2.62
C SER A 47 0.46 -32.66 -2.60
N VAL A 48 1.64 -32.05 -2.50
CA VAL A 48 2.91 -32.75 -2.31
C VAL A 48 3.15 -33.12 -0.85
N PHE A 49 2.64 -32.32 0.09
CA PHE A 49 2.73 -32.55 1.53
C PHE A 49 1.51 -31.97 2.24
N SER A 50 0.95 -32.71 3.18
CA SER A 50 -0.18 -32.25 3.98
C SER A 50 -0.08 -32.82 5.40
N SER A 51 0.03 -31.92 6.39
CA SER A 51 -0.13 -32.25 7.82
C SER A 51 -1.43 -31.68 8.37
N ARG A 52 -2.28 -31.14 7.52
CA ARG A 52 -3.54 -30.50 7.92
C ARG A 52 -4.65 -31.52 8.03
N GLY A 53 -5.40 -31.51 9.13
CA GLY A 53 -6.61 -32.28 9.28
C GLY A 53 -7.76 -31.78 8.41
N VAL A 54 -8.90 -32.48 8.47
CA VAL A 54 -10.09 -32.17 7.64
C VAL A 54 -10.85 -30.94 8.14
N SER A 55 -10.62 -30.50 9.39
CA SER A 55 -11.29 -29.35 10.00
C SER A 55 -10.57 -28.04 9.69
N SER A 56 -11.34 -26.99 9.39
CA SER A 56 -10.80 -25.65 9.18
C SER A 56 -10.11 -25.04 10.43
N ASN A 57 -10.29 -25.68 11.59
CA ASN A 57 -9.70 -25.27 12.86
C ASN A 57 -8.38 -25.98 13.18
N ASP A 58 -7.94 -26.92 12.34
CA ASP A 58 -6.70 -27.66 12.56
C ASP A 58 -5.47 -26.79 12.32
N ASN A 59 -4.47 -26.95 13.17
CA ASN A 59 -3.23 -26.18 13.15
C ASN A 59 -2.22 -26.65 12.06
N GLY A 60 -2.63 -27.53 11.16
CA GLY A 60 -1.78 -28.05 10.11
C GLY A 60 -1.60 -27.13 8.91
N PHE A 61 -0.75 -27.55 7.99
CA PHE A 61 -0.55 -26.88 6.72
C PHE A 61 -0.55 -27.86 5.56
N GLN A 62 -0.65 -27.32 4.35
CA GLN A 62 -0.64 -28.10 3.13
C GLN A 62 0.20 -27.36 2.09
N ILE A 63 1.08 -28.08 1.42
CA ILE A 63 1.76 -27.60 0.22
C ILE A 63 1.03 -28.19 -0.96
N ASP A 64 0.37 -27.37 -1.75
CA ASP A 64 -0.43 -27.80 -2.91
C ASP A 64 -0.20 -26.91 -4.13
N SER A 65 -0.77 -27.30 -5.25
CA SER A 65 -0.81 -26.50 -6.47
C SER A 65 -2.09 -25.68 -6.58
N ASP A 66 -1.99 -24.50 -7.19
CA ASP A 66 -3.13 -23.66 -7.56
C ASP A 66 -3.51 -23.84 -9.05
N THR A 67 -4.58 -23.14 -9.47
CA THR A 67 -5.05 -23.16 -10.87
C THR A 67 -4.09 -22.50 -11.87
N ASN A 68 -3.06 -21.79 -11.39
CA ASN A 68 -2.10 -21.06 -12.21
C ASN A 68 -0.74 -21.79 -12.30
N SER A 69 -0.67 -23.02 -11.84
CA SER A 69 0.57 -23.83 -11.76
C SER A 69 1.61 -23.26 -10.80
N ASN A 70 1.18 -22.60 -9.72
CA ASN A 70 2.07 -22.23 -8.64
C ASN A 70 1.97 -23.25 -7.52
N PHE A 71 3.10 -23.54 -6.87
CA PHE A 71 3.07 -24.14 -5.55
C PHE A 71 2.72 -23.06 -4.52
N ARG A 72 1.94 -23.45 -3.53
CA ARG A 72 1.56 -22.58 -2.42
C ARG A 72 1.49 -23.34 -1.11
N VAL A 73 1.63 -22.63 0.00
CA VAL A 73 1.38 -23.16 1.34
C VAL A 73 0.06 -22.61 1.86
N VAL A 74 -0.83 -23.47 2.28
CA VAL A 74 -2.10 -23.08 2.91
C VAL A 74 -2.02 -23.39 4.40
N THR A 75 -2.10 -22.37 5.23
CA THR A 75 -2.06 -22.47 6.69
C THR A 75 -3.46 -22.43 7.32
N LYS A 76 -3.53 -22.57 8.65
CA LYS A 76 -4.77 -22.53 9.43
C LYS A 76 -5.62 -21.28 9.17
N ASN A 77 -5.01 -20.13 9.03
CA ASN A 77 -5.71 -18.85 8.92
C ASN A 77 -6.14 -18.52 7.47
N GLY A 78 -5.91 -19.43 6.53
CA GLY A 78 -6.15 -19.18 5.12
C GLY A 78 -5.06 -18.34 4.46
N ASP A 79 -4.02 -17.96 5.19
CA ASP A 79 -2.86 -17.29 4.63
C ASP A 79 -2.18 -18.22 3.62
N ASN A 80 -2.13 -17.78 2.38
CA ASN A 80 -1.49 -18.51 1.31
C ASN A 80 -0.11 -17.89 1.07
N LEU A 81 0.91 -18.69 1.33
CA LEU A 81 2.26 -18.37 0.90
C LEU A 81 2.41 -18.88 -0.54
N ASN A 82 2.63 -17.99 -1.49
CA ASN A 82 2.85 -18.36 -2.87
C ASN A 82 4.33 -18.71 -3.07
N LEU A 83 4.62 -19.95 -3.41
CA LEU A 83 5.98 -20.45 -3.66
C LEU A 83 6.44 -20.27 -5.12
N GLY A 84 5.62 -19.62 -5.95
CA GLY A 84 5.95 -19.35 -7.33
C GLY A 84 5.59 -20.46 -8.29
N LYS A 85 5.82 -20.17 -9.58
CA LYS A 85 5.44 -21.03 -10.69
C LYS A 85 6.43 -22.15 -10.86
N PHE A 86 5.93 -23.37 -11.04
CA PHE A 86 6.75 -24.54 -11.37
C PHE A 86 6.61 -24.92 -12.84
N ASN A 87 7.66 -25.56 -13.36
CA ASN A 87 7.64 -26.16 -14.69
C ASN A 87 7.21 -27.63 -14.61
N LEU A 88 6.32 -28.05 -15.51
CA LEU A 88 5.95 -29.44 -15.65
C LEU A 88 7.16 -30.27 -16.11
N TYR A 89 7.23 -31.49 -15.60
CA TYR A 89 8.27 -32.47 -15.95
C TYR A 89 9.69 -32.10 -15.52
N GLU A 90 9.85 -31.02 -14.73
CA GLU A 90 11.13 -30.61 -14.14
C GLU A 90 11.13 -30.84 -12.64
N TRP A 91 12.31 -31.13 -12.09
CA TRP A 91 12.48 -31.21 -10.65
C TRP A 91 12.51 -29.84 -10.00
N ASN A 92 11.72 -29.67 -8.99
CA ASN A 92 11.66 -28.44 -8.19
C ASN A 92 11.91 -28.77 -6.71
N LEU A 93 12.85 -28.08 -6.09
CA LEU A 93 13.03 -28.11 -4.63
C LEU A 93 12.06 -27.13 -4.00
N ILE A 94 11.13 -27.64 -3.23
CA ILE A 94 10.16 -26.85 -2.45
C ILE A 94 10.65 -26.85 -1.01
N THR A 95 10.87 -25.67 -0.44
CA THR A 95 11.28 -25.54 0.96
C THR A 95 10.47 -24.47 1.65
N ILE A 96 10.02 -24.77 2.86
CA ILE A 96 9.39 -23.79 3.76
C ILE A 96 10.10 -23.82 5.11
N THR A 97 10.35 -22.64 5.68
CA THR A 97 10.87 -22.50 7.03
C THR A 97 9.89 -21.73 7.88
N ALA A 98 9.74 -22.10 9.13
CA ALA A 98 8.98 -21.34 10.12
C ALA A 98 9.86 -21.03 11.32
N ASP A 99 9.93 -19.77 11.66
CA ASP A 99 10.66 -19.26 12.82
C ASP A 99 9.70 -18.51 13.74
N ASN A 100 9.46 -19.09 14.92
CA ASN A 100 8.56 -18.51 15.91
C ASN A 100 9.12 -17.22 16.54
N SER A 101 10.42 -17.09 16.61
CA SER A 101 11.05 -15.90 17.18
C SER A 101 10.84 -14.67 16.29
N LEU A 102 10.77 -14.89 14.97
CA LEU A 102 10.50 -13.87 13.97
C LEU A 102 9.01 -13.76 13.61
N GLY A 103 8.19 -14.73 14.06
CA GLY A 103 6.76 -14.79 13.70
C GLY A 103 6.51 -14.96 12.20
N LYS A 104 7.45 -15.57 11.48
CA LYS A 104 7.40 -15.67 10.02
C LYS A 104 7.48 -17.11 9.54
N THR A 105 6.73 -17.37 8.46
CA THR A 105 6.96 -18.53 7.58
C THR A 105 7.47 -18.04 6.24
N ILE A 106 8.58 -18.59 5.80
CA ILE A 106 9.29 -18.19 4.58
C ILE A 106 9.30 -19.35 3.60
N GLY A 107 9.01 -19.07 2.35
CA GLY A 107 8.98 -20.03 1.26
C GLY A 107 10.15 -19.85 0.28
N TYR A 108 10.69 -20.97 -0.16
CA TYR A 108 11.76 -21.03 -1.15
C TYR A 108 11.37 -22.01 -2.26
N LEU A 109 11.70 -21.65 -3.49
CA LEU A 109 11.62 -22.53 -4.65
C LEU A 109 13.00 -22.62 -5.31
N ASN A 110 13.49 -23.84 -5.49
CA ASN A 110 14.81 -24.09 -6.08
C ASN A 110 15.96 -23.36 -5.37
N GLY A 111 15.90 -23.32 -4.04
CA GLY A 111 16.91 -22.68 -3.21
C GLY A 111 16.82 -21.16 -3.10
N VAL A 112 15.91 -20.53 -3.84
CA VAL A 112 15.72 -19.07 -3.89
C VAL A 112 14.52 -18.68 -3.05
N TYR A 113 14.66 -17.61 -2.26
CA TYR A 113 13.55 -16.98 -1.55
C TYR A 113 12.45 -16.54 -2.52
N VAL A 114 11.19 -16.80 -2.18
CA VAL A 114 10.05 -16.38 -3.01
C VAL A 114 9.14 -15.44 -2.27
N ASP A 115 8.70 -15.79 -1.04
CA ASP A 115 7.69 -15.02 -0.32
C ASP A 115 7.70 -15.38 1.18
N ASN A 116 7.08 -14.54 2.01
CA ASN A 116 6.86 -14.83 3.42
C ASN A 116 5.48 -14.36 3.90
N VAL A 117 4.99 -14.98 4.95
CA VAL A 117 3.78 -14.56 5.67
C VAL A 117 4.09 -14.32 7.14
N SER A 118 3.61 -13.19 7.67
CA SER A 118 3.85 -12.73 9.04
C SER A 118 2.68 -13.08 9.95
N SER A 119 2.25 -14.27 10.08
CA SER A 119 1.27 -14.64 11.10
C SER A 119 1.03 -16.13 11.18
N VAL A 120 2.05 -16.88 11.37
CA VAL A 120 1.77 -18.28 11.66
C VAL A 120 1.83 -18.44 13.15
N SER A 121 0.74 -18.95 13.71
CA SER A 121 0.78 -19.61 15.01
C SER A 121 1.86 -20.67 14.89
N ALA A 122 3.01 -20.39 15.41
CA ALA A 122 4.26 -21.00 15.02
C ALA A 122 4.49 -22.38 15.62
N THR A 123 3.53 -22.91 16.35
CA THR A 123 3.62 -24.29 16.83
C THR A 123 2.92 -25.20 15.84
N PHE A 124 3.71 -26.02 15.19
CA PHE A 124 3.23 -27.04 14.30
C PHE A 124 2.82 -28.28 15.10
N TYR A 125 1.56 -28.63 15.01
CA TYR A 125 1.05 -29.88 15.52
C TYR A 125 1.06 -30.91 14.40
N PHE A 126 1.97 -31.86 14.49
CA PHE A 126 2.04 -32.96 13.54
C PHE A 126 1.23 -34.16 14.07
N ASP A 127 -0.09 -34.08 13.95
CA ASP A 127 -0.98 -35.23 14.20
C ASP A 127 -0.96 -36.20 13.00
N GLY A 128 0.24 -36.56 12.56
CA GLY A 128 0.46 -37.29 11.33
C GLY A 128 0.50 -36.41 10.08
N PHE A 129 1.09 -36.89 8.99
CA PHE A 129 1.15 -36.20 7.71
C PHE A 129 0.97 -37.14 6.52
N LYS A 130 0.67 -36.54 5.37
CA LYS A 130 0.52 -37.26 4.10
C LYS A 130 1.42 -36.65 3.03
N ILE A 131 1.98 -37.51 2.17
CA ILE A 131 2.75 -37.12 1.00
C ILE A 131 1.95 -37.56 -0.21
N GLY A 132 1.77 -36.69 -1.21
CA GLY A 132 1.07 -37.01 -2.44
C GLY A 132 -0.45 -36.92 -2.38
N ARG A 133 -1.03 -36.39 -1.28
CA ARG A 133 -2.48 -36.25 -1.12
C ARG A 133 -2.83 -35.02 -0.30
N ASN A 134 -3.90 -34.33 -0.69
CA ASN A 134 -4.43 -33.22 0.08
C ASN A 134 -5.15 -33.66 1.38
N ARG A 135 -5.43 -32.72 2.26
CA ARG A 135 -6.07 -32.98 3.56
C ARG A 135 -7.46 -33.62 3.46
N ASN A 136 -8.24 -33.25 2.44
CA ASN A 136 -9.63 -33.71 2.26
C ASN A 136 -9.70 -35.11 1.66
N GLY A 137 -8.62 -35.53 1.01
CA GLY A 137 -8.54 -36.85 0.36
C GLY A 137 -9.22 -36.94 -0.99
N ASP A 138 -9.43 -35.78 -1.63
CA ASP A 138 -10.10 -35.66 -2.92
C ASP A 138 -9.18 -35.12 -4.04
N ALA A 139 -7.94 -34.78 -3.73
CA ALA A 139 -6.92 -34.41 -4.71
C ALA A 139 -5.58 -35.08 -4.39
N TYR A 140 -5.05 -35.76 -5.40
CA TYR A 140 -3.82 -36.53 -5.34
C TYR A 140 -2.79 -35.94 -6.28
N PHE A 141 -1.53 -35.92 -5.85
CA PHE A 141 -0.43 -35.42 -6.66
C PHE A 141 -0.15 -36.39 -7.84
N ASN A 142 0.00 -35.80 -9.02
CA ASN A 142 0.42 -36.52 -10.20
C ASN A 142 1.87 -36.17 -10.52
N GLY A 143 2.80 -37.08 -10.25
CA GLY A 143 4.22 -36.80 -10.45
C GLY A 143 5.13 -37.68 -9.59
N VAL A 144 6.35 -37.20 -9.41
CA VAL A 144 7.37 -37.91 -8.63
C VAL A 144 7.79 -37.03 -7.47
N ILE A 145 7.90 -37.61 -6.27
CA ILE A 145 8.41 -36.94 -5.07
C ILE A 145 9.64 -37.68 -4.54
N ASP A 146 10.64 -36.90 -4.15
CA ASP A 146 11.92 -37.38 -3.69
C ASP A 146 12.41 -36.56 -2.49
N ASP A 147 13.30 -37.14 -1.67
CA ASP A 147 14.03 -36.47 -0.59
C ASP A 147 13.18 -35.59 0.34
N VAL A 148 12.07 -36.10 0.84
CA VAL A 148 11.26 -35.40 1.84
C VAL A 148 11.99 -35.32 3.17
N ARG A 149 12.27 -34.13 3.66
CA ARG A 149 13.02 -33.87 4.89
C ARG A 149 12.28 -32.91 5.80
N ILE A 150 12.24 -33.22 7.09
CA ILE A 150 11.69 -32.38 8.14
C ILE A 150 12.80 -32.08 9.13
N TYR A 151 13.09 -30.80 9.34
CA TYR A 151 14.09 -30.33 10.28
C TYR A 151 13.39 -29.69 11.49
N ASN A 152 13.95 -29.86 12.67
CA ASN A 152 13.48 -29.24 13.92
C ASN A 152 14.06 -27.82 14.16
N LYS A 153 14.47 -27.15 13.10
CA LYS A 153 14.93 -25.77 13.11
C LYS A 153 14.51 -25.04 11.83
N ALA A 154 14.39 -23.73 11.89
CA ALA A 154 14.31 -22.92 10.69
C ALA A 154 15.72 -22.87 10.07
N LEU A 155 15.86 -23.44 8.85
CA LEU A 155 17.10 -23.35 8.09
C LEU A 155 17.24 -21.96 7.52
N THR A 156 18.44 -21.45 7.49
CA THR A 156 18.80 -20.21 6.83
C THR A 156 18.71 -20.36 5.31
N ALA A 157 18.59 -19.24 4.60
CA ALA A 157 18.62 -19.24 3.13
C ALA A 157 19.88 -19.93 2.57
N ARG A 158 21.01 -19.74 3.24
CA ARG A 158 22.27 -20.41 2.90
C ARG A 158 22.15 -21.93 2.99
N GLU A 159 21.65 -22.46 4.12
CA GLU A 159 21.47 -23.91 4.29
C GLU A 159 20.52 -24.50 3.25
N ILE A 160 19.48 -23.74 2.87
CA ILE A 160 18.53 -24.14 1.83
C ILE A 160 19.17 -24.13 0.44
N SER A 161 19.96 -23.11 0.15
CA SER A 161 20.76 -23.05 -1.08
C SER A 161 21.77 -24.20 -1.15
N GLU A 162 22.41 -24.56 -0.05
CA GLU A 162 23.30 -25.72 0.04
C GLU A 162 22.54 -27.03 -0.24
N ILE A 163 21.32 -27.19 0.28
CA ILE A 163 20.46 -28.34 -0.01
C ILE A 163 20.15 -28.42 -1.52
N TYR A 164 19.80 -27.29 -2.13
CA TYR A 164 19.52 -27.22 -3.56
C TYR A 164 20.77 -27.58 -4.39
N ASN A 165 21.89 -26.96 -4.10
CA ASN A 165 23.15 -27.15 -4.84
C ASN A 165 23.76 -28.55 -4.63
N SER A 166 23.65 -29.11 -3.42
CA SER A 166 24.11 -30.49 -3.15
C SER A 166 23.28 -31.57 -3.88
N SER A 167 22.16 -31.14 -4.41
CA SER A 167 21.19 -32.02 -5.09
C SER A 167 21.40 -32.09 -6.61
N PHE A 168 22.22 -31.21 -7.17
CA PHE A 168 22.76 -31.47 -8.51
C PHE A 168 23.82 -32.55 -8.36
N SER A 169 23.68 -33.60 -9.15
CA SER A 169 24.54 -34.79 -9.13
C SER A 169 25.94 -34.43 -8.67
N PRO A 170 26.52 -35.10 -7.69
CA PRO A 170 27.94 -34.95 -7.52
C PRO A 170 28.51 -35.33 -8.89
N VAL A 171 29.10 -34.38 -9.60
CA VAL A 171 30.19 -34.72 -10.49
C VAL A 171 30.98 -35.71 -9.65
N GLU A 172 31.04 -36.98 -10.13
CA GLU A 172 31.76 -38.01 -9.42
C GLU A 172 32.99 -37.36 -8.81
N ARG A 173 33.11 -37.39 -7.49
CA ARG A 173 34.40 -37.16 -6.86
C ARG A 173 35.23 -38.26 -7.46
N LEU A 174 35.98 -37.89 -8.49
CA LEU A 174 37.07 -38.69 -8.97
C LEU A 174 37.97 -38.88 -7.76
N TYR A 175 37.69 -39.99 -7.05
CA TYR A 175 38.62 -40.42 -6.03
C TYR A 175 39.99 -40.56 -6.72
N ASP A 176 41.03 -39.97 -6.15
CA ASP A 176 42.42 -40.21 -6.38
C ASP A 176 42.70 -41.68 -6.70
N ASN A 177 42.46 -42.08 -7.90
CA ASN A 177 42.99 -43.28 -8.43
C ASN A 177 44.00 -42.86 -9.48
N LEU A 178 45.22 -42.67 -9.01
CA LEU A 178 46.38 -42.63 -9.87
C LEU A 178 46.41 -43.94 -10.70
N SER A 179 45.65 -43.96 -11.75
CA SER A 179 45.72 -45.06 -12.72
C SER A 179 46.79 -44.70 -13.74
N ILE A 180 47.95 -45.30 -13.61
CA ILE A 180 48.96 -45.31 -14.66
C ILE A 180 48.37 -46.06 -15.83
N SER A 181 47.67 -45.36 -16.73
CA SER A 181 46.92 -46.01 -17.79
C SER A 181 47.72 -46.38 -19.03
N LYS A 182 48.90 -45.84 -19.24
CA LYS A 182 49.84 -46.31 -20.31
C LYS A 182 51.28 -45.86 -20.03
N ILE A 183 52.14 -46.84 -19.88
CA ILE A 183 53.59 -46.69 -20.09
C ILE A 183 53.89 -46.99 -21.54
N GLN A 184 54.23 -45.99 -22.34
CA GLN A 184 54.73 -46.22 -23.70
C GLN A 184 56.27 -46.32 -23.63
N LEU A 185 56.74 -47.55 -23.78
CA LEU A 185 58.16 -47.83 -23.84
C LEU A 185 58.67 -47.64 -25.28
N ASN A 186 59.43 -46.59 -25.52
CA ASN A 186 60.16 -46.45 -26.78
C ASN A 186 61.50 -47.22 -26.66
N THR A 187 61.61 -48.31 -27.43
CA THR A 187 62.84 -49.11 -27.49
C THR A 187 63.68 -48.73 -28.69
N ILE A 188 64.91 -48.31 -28.46
CA ILE A 188 65.93 -48.15 -29.47
C ILE A 188 66.96 -49.25 -29.17
N GLY A 189 67.01 -50.33 -30.02
CA GLY A 189 68.03 -51.36 -29.94
C GLY A 189 68.06 -52.18 -28.64
N ASN A 190 66.96 -52.81 -28.21
CA ASN A 190 66.82 -53.56 -26.98
C ASN A 190 67.13 -52.91 -25.65
N LYS A 191 67.14 -51.54 -25.62
CA LYS A 191 67.27 -50.74 -24.38
C LYS A 191 66.09 -49.78 -24.29
N VAL A 192 65.54 -49.57 -23.09
CA VAL A 192 64.54 -48.55 -22.79
C VAL A 192 65.27 -47.26 -22.49
N ASP A 193 65.20 -46.26 -23.40
CA ASP A 193 65.90 -44.98 -23.22
C ASP A 193 65.03 -43.90 -22.54
N ASN A 194 63.71 -43.98 -22.68
CA ASN A 194 62.80 -43.10 -21.98
C ASN A 194 61.39 -43.71 -21.92
N PHE A 195 60.56 -43.24 -21.02
CA PHE A 195 59.12 -43.55 -20.95
C PHE A 195 58.36 -42.28 -20.68
N SER A 196 57.16 -42.18 -21.24
CA SER A 196 56.25 -41.09 -20.96
C SER A 196 55.20 -41.54 -19.96
N VAL A 197 55.01 -40.77 -18.95
CA VAL A 197 53.96 -40.96 -17.93
C VAL A 197 52.95 -39.79 -18.10
N ALA A 198 51.70 -40.11 -18.27
CA ALA A 198 50.64 -39.13 -18.14
C ALA A 198 50.24 -39.05 -16.67
N SER A 199 50.28 -37.86 -16.11
CA SER A 199 49.70 -37.56 -14.82
C SER A 199 48.37 -36.85 -15.07
N GLU A 200 47.29 -37.38 -14.52
CA GLU A 200 46.01 -36.68 -14.54
C GLU A 200 45.97 -35.70 -13.38
N ASP A 201 45.62 -34.48 -13.73
CA ASP A 201 45.38 -33.41 -12.77
C ASP A 201 43.92 -33.42 -12.38
N ASN A 202 43.62 -33.41 -11.09
CA ASN A 202 42.24 -33.38 -10.56
C ASN A 202 41.84 -32.02 -10.00
N ASP A 203 42.73 -31.05 -10.05
CA ASP A 203 42.44 -29.66 -9.65
C ASP A 203 41.76 -28.92 -10.80
N THR A 204 40.83 -28.09 -10.45
CA THR A 204 40.12 -27.21 -11.40
C THR A 204 40.19 -25.76 -10.90
N ALA A 205 40.75 -24.89 -11.72
CA ALA A 205 40.83 -23.49 -11.41
C ALA A 205 39.45 -22.84 -11.58
N THR A 206 38.79 -22.51 -10.49
CA THR A 206 37.52 -21.77 -10.46
C THR A 206 37.48 -20.77 -9.32
N VAL A 207 36.54 -19.81 -9.41
CA VAL A 207 36.23 -18.88 -8.32
C VAL A 207 34.91 -19.36 -7.69
N LYS A 208 34.93 -19.64 -6.40
CA LYS A 208 33.76 -20.03 -5.65
C LYS A 208 33.17 -18.83 -4.95
N LEU A 209 31.92 -18.51 -5.27
CA LEU A 209 31.11 -17.50 -4.64
C LEU A 209 30.08 -18.19 -3.72
N THR A 210 29.97 -17.74 -2.47
CA THR A 210 29.05 -18.35 -1.50
C THR A 210 28.44 -17.27 -0.62
N SER A 211 27.12 -17.25 -0.51
CA SER A 211 26.44 -16.41 0.49
C SER A 211 26.82 -16.84 1.91
N THR A 212 26.99 -15.92 2.79
CA THR A 212 27.30 -16.18 4.20
C THR A 212 26.15 -15.85 5.16
N GLY A 213 25.05 -15.26 4.64
CA GLY A 213 23.87 -14.88 5.38
C GLY A 213 22.59 -15.50 4.81
N ASP A 214 21.51 -14.75 4.86
CA ASP A 214 20.17 -15.14 4.42
C ASP A 214 19.79 -14.56 3.04
N ASN A 215 20.68 -13.85 2.39
CA ASN A 215 20.50 -13.12 1.14
C ASN A 215 19.50 -11.97 1.23
N ILE A 216 19.32 -11.41 2.41
CA ILE A 216 18.42 -10.28 2.63
C ILE A 216 19.24 -9.09 3.14
N THR A 217 19.04 -7.96 2.53
CA THR A 217 19.59 -6.67 2.98
C THR A 217 18.46 -5.67 3.20
N ARG A 218 18.68 -4.67 4.06
CA ARG A 218 17.65 -3.68 4.41
C ARG A 218 18.16 -2.27 4.23
N GLU A 219 17.35 -1.42 3.65
CA GLU A 219 17.68 -0.01 3.40
C GLU A 219 17.90 0.79 4.67
N ASP A 220 17.24 0.42 5.77
CA ASP A 220 17.45 1.05 7.07
C ASP A 220 18.80 0.69 7.72
N ASN A 221 19.65 -0.09 7.04
CA ASN A 221 20.92 -0.65 7.50
C ASN A 221 20.80 -1.50 8.78
N SER A 222 19.62 -1.97 9.13
CA SER A 222 19.44 -2.86 10.28
C SER A 222 19.98 -4.27 10.00
N ASP A 223 20.13 -4.62 8.73
CA ASP A 223 20.59 -5.92 8.29
C ASP A 223 21.34 -5.80 6.95
N ASN A 224 22.63 -6.14 6.97
CA ASN A 224 23.46 -6.23 5.78
C ASN A 224 23.91 -7.68 5.64
N ASP A 225 23.98 -8.15 4.43
CA ASP A 225 24.45 -9.50 4.17
C ASP A 225 25.88 -9.51 3.67
N SER A 226 26.42 -10.68 3.47
CA SER A 226 27.78 -10.84 2.95
C SER A 226 27.92 -12.11 2.12
N LEU A 227 28.91 -12.08 1.27
CA LEU A 227 29.32 -13.23 0.48
C LEU A 227 30.82 -13.49 0.69
N SER A 228 31.21 -14.75 0.52
CA SER A 228 32.59 -15.17 0.53
C SER A 228 33.04 -15.54 -0.87
N VAL A 229 34.24 -15.12 -1.22
CA VAL A 229 34.91 -15.43 -2.48
C VAL A 229 36.20 -16.17 -2.18
N VAL A 230 36.46 -17.28 -2.85
CA VAL A 230 37.67 -18.08 -2.67
C VAL A 230 38.03 -18.77 -3.99
N LEU A 231 39.30 -18.97 -4.26
CA LEU A 231 39.74 -19.78 -5.39
C LEU A 231 39.73 -21.26 -5.04
N THR A 232 39.56 -22.13 -6.01
CA THR A 232 39.53 -23.58 -5.82
C THR A 232 40.85 -24.28 -6.10
N ALA A 233 41.73 -23.65 -6.84
CA ALA A 233 43.10 -24.13 -7.11
C ALA A 233 44.12 -23.03 -6.87
N GLN A 234 45.38 -23.40 -6.58
CA GLN A 234 46.46 -22.46 -6.35
C GLN A 234 46.86 -21.78 -7.66
N PRO A 235 46.84 -20.44 -7.72
CA PRO A 235 47.24 -19.70 -8.91
C PRO A 235 48.75 -19.67 -9.08
N LEU A 236 49.22 -19.40 -10.28
CA LEU A 236 50.64 -19.17 -10.60
C LEU A 236 51.05 -17.71 -10.37
N GLY A 237 50.09 -16.79 -10.36
CA GLY A 237 50.29 -15.35 -10.17
C GLY A 237 49.22 -14.76 -9.24
N ALA A 238 49.14 -13.42 -9.21
CA ALA A 238 48.08 -12.74 -8.50
C ALA A 238 46.79 -12.73 -9.36
N ILE A 239 45.70 -13.18 -8.78
CA ILE A 239 44.38 -13.19 -9.42
C ILE A 239 43.56 -12.02 -8.92
N THR A 240 43.00 -11.26 -9.85
CA THR A 240 42.03 -10.22 -9.56
C THR A 240 40.63 -10.72 -9.97
N VAL A 241 39.70 -10.76 -9.01
CA VAL A 241 38.30 -11.10 -9.21
C VAL A 241 37.49 -9.81 -9.08
N SER A 242 36.74 -9.45 -10.13
CA SER A 242 35.86 -8.28 -10.14
C SER A 242 34.41 -8.74 -9.97
N LEU A 243 33.67 -8.05 -9.13
CA LEU A 243 32.27 -8.30 -8.80
C LEU A 243 31.41 -7.09 -9.18
N SER A 244 30.18 -7.32 -9.59
CA SER A 244 29.19 -6.26 -9.75
C SER A 244 27.82 -6.65 -9.22
N SER A 245 27.01 -5.64 -8.97
CA SER A 245 25.58 -5.77 -8.72
C SER A 245 24.80 -5.52 -10.01
N SER A 246 23.76 -6.28 -10.26
CA SER A 246 22.86 -6.08 -11.41
C SER A 246 22.01 -4.82 -11.26
N ASP A 247 21.83 -4.36 -10.03
CA ASP A 247 21.11 -3.14 -9.71
C ASP A 247 21.76 -2.46 -8.51
N ASN A 248 22.52 -1.42 -8.79
CA ASN A 248 23.18 -0.58 -7.79
C ASN A 248 22.47 0.78 -7.60
N VAL A 249 21.27 0.93 -8.13
CA VAL A 249 20.46 2.16 -8.07
C VAL A 249 19.33 2.01 -7.07
N SER A 250 18.60 0.91 -7.13
CA SER A 250 17.46 0.61 -6.25
C SER A 250 17.59 -0.75 -5.53
N GLY A 251 18.53 -1.59 -5.93
CA GLY A 251 18.72 -2.91 -5.32
C GLY A 251 19.83 -2.90 -4.26
N GLY A 252 21.08 -3.10 -4.66
CA GLY A 252 22.16 -3.18 -3.69
C GLY A 252 23.56 -3.03 -4.28
N PHE A 253 24.48 -2.71 -3.41
CA PHE A 253 25.89 -2.47 -3.75
C PHE A 253 26.83 -3.24 -2.83
N LEU A 254 28.10 -3.29 -3.24
CA LEU A 254 29.18 -4.01 -2.55
C LEU A 254 30.18 -3.03 -1.93
N ASP A 255 30.66 -3.34 -0.73
CA ASP A 255 31.75 -2.57 -0.09
C ASP A 255 33.09 -2.73 -0.84
N ASN A 256 33.29 -3.86 -1.51
CA ASN A 256 34.46 -4.12 -2.30
C ASN A 256 34.09 -4.87 -3.59
N GLN A 257 34.39 -4.29 -4.73
CA GLN A 257 34.10 -4.86 -6.05
C GLN A 257 35.34 -5.51 -6.69
N SER A 258 36.51 -5.49 -6.04
CA SER A 258 37.73 -6.05 -6.61
C SER A 258 38.57 -6.75 -5.51
N LEU A 259 38.73 -8.05 -5.65
CA LEU A 259 39.46 -8.88 -4.71
C LEU A 259 40.72 -9.42 -5.36
N THR A 260 41.81 -9.43 -4.59
CA THR A 260 43.10 -9.97 -5.06
C THR A 260 43.49 -11.21 -4.25
N PHE A 261 43.71 -12.30 -4.95
CA PHE A 261 44.23 -13.56 -4.43
C PHE A 261 45.65 -13.79 -4.93
N THR A 262 46.51 -14.34 -4.06
CA THR A 262 47.89 -14.64 -4.35
C THR A 262 48.17 -16.13 -4.11
N THR A 263 49.33 -16.60 -4.47
CA THR A 263 49.79 -17.96 -4.19
C THR A 263 49.80 -18.33 -2.69
N SER A 264 49.73 -17.33 -1.80
CA SER A 264 49.73 -17.52 -0.34
C SER A 264 48.37 -17.43 0.33
N ASN A 265 47.36 -16.78 -0.29
CA ASN A 265 46.05 -16.57 0.31
C ASN A 265 44.87 -17.10 -0.54
N TRP A 266 45.13 -17.76 -1.65
CA TRP A 266 44.14 -18.21 -2.62
C TRP A 266 42.99 -19.04 -2.01
N ASN A 267 43.28 -19.88 -1.02
CA ASN A 267 42.34 -20.75 -0.32
C ASN A 267 41.76 -20.10 0.95
N THR A 268 42.03 -18.83 1.20
CA THR A 268 41.45 -18.07 2.30
C THR A 268 40.30 -17.23 1.74
N ALA A 269 39.07 -17.52 2.20
CA ALA A 269 37.91 -16.79 1.75
C ALA A 269 38.03 -15.29 2.10
N GLN A 270 37.79 -14.43 1.12
CA GLN A 270 37.61 -13.01 1.31
C GLN A 270 36.11 -12.69 1.39
N ILE A 271 35.75 -11.89 2.36
CA ILE A 271 34.34 -11.52 2.61
C ILE A 271 34.07 -10.17 1.97
N VAL A 272 32.95 -10.07 1.30
CA VAL A 272 32.42 -8.84 0.71
C VAL A 272 31.05 -8.60 1.32
N THR A 273 30.85 -7.39 1.84
CA THR A 273 29.56 -6.99 2.42
C THR A 273 28.64 -6.46 1.34
N VAL A 274 27.41 -6.88 1.41
CA VAL A 274 26.33 -6.51 0.49
C VAL A 274 25.35 -5.60 1.24
N PHE A 275 25.10 -4.42 0.70
CA PHE A 275 24.20 -3.42 1.27
C PHE A 275 23.01 -3.22 0.35
N ALA A 276 21.85 -2.96 0.90
CA ALA A 276 20.77 -2.34 0.14
C ALA A 276 21.11 -0.89 -0.20
N VAL A 277 20.65 -0.40 -1.31
CA VAL A 277 20.71 1.04 -1.64
C VAL A 277 19.71 1.75 -0.74
N LYS A 278 20.19 2.69 0.05
CA LYS A 278 19.34 3.50 0.90
C LYS A 278 18.93 4.75 0.15
N ASP A 279 17.66 4.87 -0.15
CA ASP A 279 17.09 6.08 -0.72
C ASP A 279 15.77 6.46 -0.03
N TYR A 280 14.85 7.06 -0.70
CA TYR A 280 13.52 7.46 -0.21
C TYR A 280 12.42 7.08 -1.21
N ILE A 281 12.74 6.25 -2.18
CA ILE A 281 11.83 5.78 -3.20
C ILE A 281 11.17 4.49 -2.69
N ASP A 282 9.89 4.39 -2.81
CA ASP A 282 9.18 3.14 -2.58
C ASP A 282 9.44 2.21 -3.79
N ASP A 283 10.41 1.32 -3.64
CA ASP A 283 10.86 0.40 -4.68
C ASP A 283 9.99 -0.86 -4.80
N GLY A 284 10.26 -1.69 -5.79
CA GLY A 284 9.53 -2.93 -6.01
C GLY A 284 8.19 -2.76 -6.72
N THR A 285 7.39 -3.83 -6.76
CA THR A 285 6.09 -3.82 -7.46
C THR A 285 4.97 -3.61 -6.46
N TYR A 286 4.17 -2.59 -6.68
CA TYR A 286 2.97 -2.30 -5.90
C TYR A 286 2.14 -3.57 -5.60
N GLY A 287 1.91 -3.82 -4.30
CA GLY A 287 1.10 -4.96 -3.83
C GLY A 287 1.82 -6.30 -3.71
N SER A 288 3.14 -6.37 -3.95
CA SER A 288 3.94 -7.60 -3.82
C SER A 288 4.96 -7.60 -2.68
N GLY A 289 4.87 -6.62 -1.74
CA GLY A 289 5.81 -6.44 -0.63
C GLY A 289 7.12 -5.82 -1.15
N ASP A 290 7.06 -4.62 -1.55
CA ASP A 290 8.03 -3.54 -1.82
C ASP A 290 9.54 -3.90 -1.70
N ASN A 291 9.93 -5.08 -2.18
CA ASN A 291 11.30 -5.59 -2.13
C ASN A 291 11.87 -5.68 -3.55
N THR A 292 13.08 -5.22 -3.72
CA THR A 292 13.82 -5.32 -4.98
C THR A 292 14.80 -6.49 -4.94
N THR A 293 14.88 -7.26 -6.01
CA THR A 293 15.85 -8.34 -6.14
C THR A 293 16.99 -7.92 -7.06
N PHE A 294 18.21 -8.15 -6.62
CA PHE A 294 19.40 -7.92 -7.42
C PHE A 294 20.35 -9.11 -7.33
N THR A 295 21.25 -9.20 -8.28
CA THR A 295 22.19 -10.32 -8.38
C THR A 295 23.63 -9.80 -8.34
N VAL A 296 24.43 -10.34 -7.46
CA VAL A 296 25.87 -10.12 -7.47
C VAL A 296 26.52 -11.18 -8.36
N THR A 297 27.30 -10.71 -9.32
CA THR A 297 27.97 -11.54 -10.32
C THR A 297 29.47 -11.35 -10.31
N ILE A 298 30.21 -12.38 -10.74
CA ILE A 298 31.61 -12.26 -11.12
C ILE A 298 31.67 -11.70 -12.54
N ASP A 299 32.18 -10.49 -12.70
CA ASP A 299 32.29 -9.84 -14.01
C ASP A 299 33.54 -10.24 -14.76
N ASN A 300 34.64 -10.31 -14.03
CA ASN A 300 35.94 -10.61 -14.61
C ASN A 300 36.85 -11.32 -13.62
N VAL A 301 37.67 -12.21 -14.14
CA VAL A 301 38.78 -12.84 -13.44
C VAL A 301 40.00 -12.67 -14.33
N SER A 302 41.08 -12.14 -13.78
CA SER A 302 42.36 -11.94 -14.49
C SER A 302 43.55 -12.31 -13.65
N SER A 303 44.61 -12.80 -14.27
CA SER A 303 45.88 -13.08 -13.64
C SER A 303 46.96 -12.12 -14.13
N ASP A 304 47.92 -11.82 -13.28
CA ASP A 304 49.17 -11.11 -13.67
C ASP A 304 50.19 -12.06 -14.35
N ASN A 305 49.87 -13.36 -14.39
CA ASN A 305 50.68 -14.38 -15.07
C ASN A 305 49.87 -15.01 -16.21
N SER A 306 50.26 -14.72 -17.46
CA SER A 306 49.59 -15.21 -18.66
C SER A 306 49.59 -16.74 -18.87
N SER A 307 50.35 -17.47 -18.05
CA SER A 307 50.35 -18.94 -18.04
C SER A 307 49.40 -19.53 -17.00
N ASP A 308 48.69 -18.69 -16.26
CA ASP A 308 47.73 -19.10 -15.26
C ASP A 308 46.40 -19.51 -15.90
N LEU A 309 45.82 -20.58 -15.44
CA LEU A 309 44.53 -21.03 -15.92
C LEU A 309 43.40 -20.04 -15.62
N TYR A 310 43.61 -19.17 -14.64
CA TYR A 310 42.66 -18.07 -14.32
C TYR A 310 42.70 -16.91 -15.33
N ASP A 311 43.71 -16.84 -16.21
CA ASP A 311 43.83 -15.83 -17.27
C ASP A 311 43.21 -16.31 -18.61
N ASP A 312 42.66 -17.52 -18.65
CA ASP A 312 41.98 -18.03 -19.84
C ASP A 312 40.61 -17.39 -20.01
N SER A 313 40.60 -16.32 -20.82
CA SER A 313 39.34 -15.59 -21.14
C SER A 313 38.25 -16.49 -21.76
N THR A 314 38.58 -17.67 -22.27
CA THR A 314 37.61 -18.61 -22.79
C THR A 314 36.92 -19.42 -21.68
N LEU A 315 37.57 -19.61 -20.54
CA LEU A 315 37.02 -20.28 -19.37
C LEU A 315 36.07 -19.35 -18.58
N PHE A 316 36.31 -18.05 -18.58
CA PHE A 316 35.57 -17.08 -17.77
C PHE A 316 34.57 -16.22 -18.56
N THR A 317 34.57 -16.24 -19.89
CA THR A 317 33.61 -15.49 -20.72
C THR A 317 32.29 -16.18 -20.95
N SER A 318 32.16 -17.46 -20.64
CA SER A 318 30.88 -18.17 -20.71
C SER A 318 30.44 -18.62 -19.33
N LYS A 319 29.31 -18.10 -18.86
CA LYS A 319 28.60 -18.50 -17.61
C LYS A 319 28.37 -20.02 -17.46
N ALA A 320 28.66 -20.79 -18.51
CA ALA A 320 28.41 -22.24 -18.56
C ALA A 320 29.57 -23.10 -18.05
N LEU A 321 30.73 -22.54 -17.73
CA LEU A 321 31.92 -23.33 -17.44
C LEU A 321 32.32 -23.38 -15.96
N PHE A 322 31.62 -22.66 -15.09
CA PHE A 322 31.77 -22.82 -13.65
C PHE A 322 31.01 -24.07 -13.15
N SER A 323 31.53 -25.25 -13.49
CA SER A 323 30.98 -26.52 -13.02
C SER A 323 31.04 -26.58 -11.49
N GLY A 324 29.91 -26.23 -10.83
CA GLY A 324 29.73 -26.37 -9.39
C GLY A 324 30.06 -25.13 -8.54
N ALA A 325 30.48 -23.99 -9.14
CA ALA A 325 30.54 -22.70 -8.46
C ALA A 325 29.36 -21.83 -8.90
N MET A 326 28.66 -21.19 -7.96
CA MET A 326 27.69 -20.17 -8.31
C MET A 326 28.47 -18.96 -8.85
N ASP A 327 28.23 -18.62 -10.12
CA ASP A 327 28.79 -17.41 -10.75
C ASP A 327 28.00 -16.16 -10.37
N ASN A 328 26.88 -16.32 -9.69
CA ASN A 328 26.05 -15.25 -9.19
C ASN A 328 25.27 -15.66 -7.93
N ILE A 329 24.91 -14.68 -7.13
CA ILE A 329 24.05 -14.83 -5.95
C ILE A 329 22.97 -13.76 -6.02
N THR A 330 21.71 -14.18 -5.88
CA THR A 330 20.59 -13.25 -5.82
C THR A 330 20.33 -12.83 -4.37
N PHE A 331 20.18 -11.53 -4.16
CA PHE A 331 19.83 -10.90 -2.90
C PHE A 331 18.47 -10.21 -3.02
N VAL A 332 17.85 -10.00 -1.87
CA VAL A 332 16.64 -9.22 -1.72
C VAL A 332 16.98 -7.97 -0.93
N ALA A 333 16.77 -6.81 -1.51
CA ALA A 333 16.77 -5.54 -0.79
C ALA A 333 15.36 -5.29 -0.27
N VAL A 334 15.23 -5.20 1.05
CA VAL A 334 13.96 -4.87 1.71
C VAL A 334 13.85 -3.37 1.79
N ASP A 335 12.88 -2.84 1.07
CA ASP A 335 12.52 -1.44 1.08
C ASP A 335 11.83 -1.07 2.40
N ASN A 336 12.12 0.09 2.93
CA ASN A 336 11.51 0.66 4.13
C ASN A 336 10.66 1.90 3.84
N ASP A 337 10.61 2.33 2.61
CA ASP A 337 9.80 3.45 2.17
C ASP A 337 8.40 2.99 1.73
N THR A 338 7.44 3.85 1.82
CA THR A 338 6.06 3.53 1.44
C THR A 338 5.42 4.75 0.81
N VAL A 339 4.91 4.55 -0.41
CA VAL A 339 4.15 5.58 -1.10
C VAL A 339 2.94 6.02 -0.29
N GLY A 340 2.74 7.31 -0.17
CA GLY A 340 1.61 7.86 0.56
C GLY A 340 1.59 9.38 0.56
N ILE A 341 0.47 9.93 1.03
CA ILE A 341 0.25 11.36 1.17
C ILE A 341 -0.19 11.60 2.61
N THR A 342 0.52 12.48 3.31
CA THR A 342 0.17 12.88 4.68
C THR A 342 -0.42 14.27 4.68
N LEU A 343 -1.64 14.38 5.19
CA LEU A 343 -2.31 15.63 5.49
C LEU A 343 -2.22 15.89 7.00
N THR A 344 -1.82 17.09 7.39
CA THR A 344 -1.73 17.46 8.80
C THR A 344 -2.51 18.75 9.04
N PRO A 345 -3.54 18.75 9.90
CA PRO A 345 -4.27 19.96 10.20
C PRO A 345 -3.34 20.95 10.92
N VAL A 346 -3.43 22.22 10.53
CA VAL A 346 -2.73 23.36 11.18
C VAL A 346 -3.75 24.23 11.90
N ASP A 347 -4.83 24.59 11.20
CA ASP A 347 -6.00 25.23 11.73
C ASP A 347 -7.22 24.60 11.07
N ASN A 348 -8.08 23.98 11.86
CA ASN A 348 -9.22 23.20 11.37
C ASN A 348 -10.55 23.97 11.42
N SER A 349 -10.51 25.30 11.56
CA SER A 349 -11.68 26.15 11.46
C SER A 349 -11.52 27.20 10.35
N THR A 350 -12.63 27.53 9.74
CA THR A 350 -12.76 28.63 8.79
C THR A 350 -14.08 29.35 9.06
N SER A 351 -14.19 30.61 8.71
CA SER A 351 -15.43 31.34 8.91
C SER A 351 -15.79 32.17 7.69
N GLU A 352 -17.05 32.44 7.55
CA GLU A 352 -17.57 33.37 6.54
C GLU A 352 -17.15 34.81 6.78
N ASN A 353 -16.74 35.16 8.00
CA ASN A 353 -16.15 36.43 8.34
C ASN A 353 -14.73 36.63 7.76
N GLY A 354 -14.21 35.64 7.04
CA GLY A 354 -12.92 35.71 6.36
C GLY A 354 -11.76 35.08 7.13
N ASP A 355 -12.03 34.43 8.25
CA ASP A 355 -11.03 33.59 8.89
C ASP A 355 -10.82 32.34 8.06
N SER A 356 -9.56 31.89 7.96
CA SER A 356 -9.18 30.78 7.09
C SER A 356 -8.57 29.66 7.88
N GLY A 357 -9.06 28.46 7.66
CA GLY A 357 -8.39 27.24 8.09
C GLY A 357 -7.17 26.93 7.25
N SER A 358 -6.39 25.95 7.67
CA SER A 358 -5.24 25.49 6.91
C SER A 358 -4.80 24.07 7.29
N PHE A 359 -4.19 23.41 6.34
CA PHE A 359 -3.50 22.12 6.54
C PHE A 359 -2.22 22.06 5.73
N SER A 360 -1.32 21.23 6.16
CA SER A 360 -0.10 20.96 5.41
C SER A 360 -0.16 19.57 4.75
N VAL A 361 0.52 19.46 3.61
CA VAL A 361 0.58 18.25 2.78
C VAL A 361 2.01 17.94 2.44
N ARG A 362 2.40 16.68 2.57
CA ARG A 362 3.69 16.15 2.09
C ARG A 362 3.51 14.76 1.53
N LEU A 363 4.43 14.34 0.70
CA LEU A 363 4.53 12.93 0.30
C LEU A 363 5.31 12.14 1.36
N ASN A 364 5.09 10.83 1.41
CA ASN A 364 5.76 9.95 2.38
C ASN A 364 7.04 9.34 1.81
N SER A 365 7.09 9.15 0.49
CA SER A 365 8.29 8.70 -0.23
C SER A 365 8.60 9.63 -1.41
N GLN A 366 9.84 9.57 -1.89
CA GLN A 366 10.27 10.35 -3.05
C GLN A 366 9.62 9.79 -4.32
N PRO A 367 8.92 10.61 -5.09
CA PRO A 367 8.33 10.13 -6.32
C PRO A 367 9.38 9.99 -7.43
N THR A 368 9.19 9.05 -8.33
CA THR A 368 10.03 8.87 -9.52
C THR A 368 9.69 9.88 -10.63
N ASP A 369 8.53 10.50 -10.57
CA ASP A 369 8.06 11.58 -11.47
C ASP A 369 7.16 12.55 -10.69
N ASN A 370 6.90 13.73 -11.27
CA ASN A 370 6.09 14.75 -10.61
C ASN A 370 4.71 14.23 -10.18
N VAL A 371 4.29 14.62 -8.98
CA VAL A 371 2.99 14.29 -8.41
C VAL A 371 2.17 15.56 -8.25
N SER A 372 0.96 15.59 -8.80
CA SER A 372 0.02 16.68 -8.59
C SER A 372 -1.21 16.19 -7.82
N LEU A 373 -1.54 16.91 -6.75
CA LEU A 373 -2.65 16.63 -5.87
C LEU A 373 -3.73 17.69 -6.02
N PHE A 374 -4.98 17.28 -6.09
CA PHE A 374 -6.16 18.15 -6.17
C PHE A 374 -7.05 17.93 -4.95
N PHE A 375 -7.59 19.01 -4.41
CA PHE A 375 -8.38 18.96 -3.20
C PHE A 375 -9.87 19.15 -3.49
N ALA A 376 -10.71 18.57 -2.65
CA ALA A 376 -12.15 18.77 -2.64
C ALA A 376 -12.67 18.62 -1.21
N ASP A 377 -13.89 19.04 -1.02
CA ASP A 377 -14.67 18.81 0.19
C ASP A 377 -15.81 17.82 -0.10
N ASN A 378 -16.39 17.30 0.97
CA ASN A 378 -17.55 16.41 0.90
C ASN A 378 -18.87 17.13 1.22
N ASP A 379 -18.89 18.43 1.10
CA ASP A 379 -20.13 19.17 1.37
C ASP A 379 -21.24 18.66 0.46
N THR A 380 -22.21 18.01 1.09
CA THR A 380 -23.43 17.47 0.45
C THR A 380 -24.66 18.24 0.87
N SER A 381 -24.47 19.39 1.55
CA SER A 381 -25.53 20.16 2.17
C SER A 381 -26.48 20.83 1.17
N GLY A 382 -26.27 20.55 -0.12
CA GLY A 382 -27.15 20.99 -1.20
C GLY A 382 -27.02 22.46 -1.61
N ARG A 383 -26.56 23.32 -0.75
CA ARG A 383 -25.80 24.54 -1.06
C ARG A 383 -24.39 24.31 -0.54
N SER A 384 -23.45 24.41 -1.43
CA SER A 384 -22.05 24.30 -1.14
C SER A 384 -21.70 25.38 -0.11
N LEU A 385 -21.06 24.99 1.01
CA LEU A 385 -20.40 25.95 1.91
C LEU A 385 -19.42 26.85 1.14
N GLY A 386 -19.33 26.63 -0.18
CA GLY A 386 -18.48 27.36 -1.09
C GLY A 386 -17.01 27.23 -0.73
N ILE A 387 -16.64 26.09 -0.14
CA ILE A 387 -15.27 25.83 0.30
C ILE A 387 -14.30 26.01 -0.86
N ARG A 388 -13.27 26.76 -0.61
CA ARG A 388 -12.20 27.02 -1.56
C ARG A 388 -10.85 26.71 -0.95
N PHE A 389 -10.07 25.92 -1.66
CA PHE A 389 -8.68 25.60 -1.34
C PHE A 389 -7.73 26.56 -2.06
N VAL A 390 -6.69 27.04 -1.39
CA VAL A 390 -5.68 27.94 -1.96
C VAL A 390 -4.29 27.51 -1.51
N PRO A 391 -3.45 27.00 -2.42
CA PRO A 391 -3.78 26.67 -3.81
C PRO A 391 -4.79 25.52 -3.92
N ASP A 392 -5.51 25.42 -5.03
CA ASP A 392 -6.47 24.35 -5.32
C ASP A 392 -5.79 23.03 -5.73
N ASN A 393 -4.51 23.11 -6.03
CA ASN A 393 -3.65 21.95 -6.28
C ASN A 393 -2.23 22.20 -5.77
N LEU A 394 -1.52 21.13 -5.46
CA LEU A 394 -0.10 21.14 -5.13
C LEU A 394 0.67 20.25 -6.11
N SER A 395 1.90 20.65 -6.39
CA SER A 395 2.83 19.85 -7.18
C SER A 395 4.09 19.55 -6.39
N PHE A 396 4.47 18.29 -6.40
CA PHE A 396 5.69 17.75 -5.82
C PHE A 396 6.55 17.20 -6.94
N ASP A 397 7.83 17.53 -6.95
CA ASP A 397 8.78 17.04 -7.94
C ASP A 397 9.79 16.05 -7.31
N ASN A 398 10.40 15.26 -8.17
CA ASN A 398 11.40 14.28 -7.80
C ASN A 398 12.83 14.83 -7.72
N SER A 399 13.05 16.07 -8.15
CA SER A 399 14.40 16.64 -8.34
C SER A 399 14.85 17.57 -7.23
N SER A 400 13.93 17.99 -6.37
CA SER A 400 14.19 18.86 -5.22
C SER A 400 13.54 18.24 -3.99
N ASP A 401 14.02 18.55 -2.81
CA ASP A 401 13.46 18.04 -1.53
C ASP A 401 12.02 18.54 -1.26
N ASN A 402 11.30 19.03 -2.29
CA ASN A 402 9.96 19.55 -2.09
C ASN A 402 8.93 18.46 -1.81
N TRP A 403 9.18 17.22 -2.24
CA TRP A 403 8.28 16.10 -1.98
C TRP A 403 8.14 15.81 -0.47
N SER A 404 9.24 15.93 0.28
CA SER A 404 9.26 15.73 1.74
C SER A 404 8.90 16.98 2.53
N SER A 405 8.96 18.15 1.88
CA SER A 405 8.69 19.43 2.50
C SER A 405 7.18 19.70 2.54
N ALA A 406 6.66 19.95 3.73
CA ALA A 406 5.24 20.24 3.89
C ALA A 406 4.84 21.52 3.18
N GLN A 407 3.87 21.44 2.26
CA GLN A 407 3.26 22.58 1.58
C GLN A 407 1.91 22.89 2.22
N THR A 408 1.59 24.17 2.41
CA THR A 408 0.37 24.59 3.08
C THR A 408 -0.75 24.89 2.08
N VAL A 409 -1.94 24.42 2.41
CA VAL A 409 -3.20 24.74 1.72
C VAL A 409 -4.08 25.52 2.69
N MET A 410 -4.54 26.68 2.27
CA MET A 410 -5.51 27.49 2.99
C MET A 410 -6.93 27.07 2.60
N VAL A 411 -7.82 27.08 3.55
CA VAL A 411 -9.22 26.69 3.41
C VAL A 411 -10.10 27.88 3.75
N TYR A 412 -10.96 28.27 2.84
CA TYR A 412 -11.86 29.41 3.02
C TYR A 412 -13.31 28.95 2.87
N ALA A 413 -14.16 29.37 3.78
CA ALA A 413 -15.59 29.35 3.59
C ALA A 413 -16.01 30.55 2.72
N ARG A 414 -17.08 30.38 1.98
CA ARG A 414 -17.68 31.46 1.20
C ARG A 414 -18.62 32.24 2.08
N ASN A 415 -18.43 33.57 2.15
CA ASN A 415 -19.42 34.42 2.75
C ASN A 415 -20.63 34.56 1.80
N ASP A 416 -21.80 34.13 2.22
CA ASP A 416 -23.06 34.32 1.50
C ASP A 416 -24.14 34.90 2.43
N TYR A 417 -25.36 34.59 2.29
CA TYR A 417 -26.44 35.09 3.13
C TYR A 417 -27.40 33.98 3.53
N VAL A 418 -26.91 32.77 3.65
CA VAL A 418 -27.68 31.62 4.06
C VAL A 418 -27.32 31.27 5.50
N ASP A 419 -28.30 31.07 6.34
CA ASP A 419 -28.10 30.53 7.69
C ASP A 419 -28.10 29.02 7.58
N GLU A 420 -26.90 28.42 7.59
CA GLU A 420 -26.69 27.00 7.40
C GLU A 420 -26.75 26.21 8.71
N GLY A 421 -26.70 24.89 8.57
CA GLY A 421 -26.73 24.00 9.71
C GLY A 421 -28.14 23.70 10.22
N SER A 422 -28.22 22.91 11.27
CA SER A 422 -29.48 22.62 11.95
C SER A 422 -29.78 23.74 12.97
N ALA A 423 -31.07 23.95 13.27
CA ALA A 423 -31.49 24.89 14.28
C ALA A 423 -30.67 24.72 15.58
N GLY A 424 -29.79 25.67 15.88
CA GLY A 424 -28.80 25.59 16.96
C GLY A 424 -27.53 26.30 16.56
N PRO A 425 -26.34 25.90 17.04
CA PRO A 425 -25.09 26.51 16.61
C PRO A 425 -24.88 26.35 15.11
N ASP A 426 -24.71 27.44 14.44
CA ASP A 426 -24.73 27.64 13.01
C ASP A 426 -23.44 27.23 12.29
N ASN A 427 -22.71 26.28 12.87
CA ASN A 427 -21.42 25.83 12.35
C ASN A 427 -21.58 24.46 11.68
N GLN A 428 -21.00 24.30 10.51
CA GLN A 428 -21.03 23.06 9.77
C GLN A 428 -19.66 22.38 9.70
N SER A 429 -19.65 21.07 9.90
CA SER A 429 -18.45 20.26 9.70
C SER A 429 -18.43 19.69 8.29
N PHE A 430 -17.29 19.77 7.64
CA PHE A 430 -17.00 19.16 6.35
C PHE A 430 -15.67 18.42 6.37
N LEU A 431 -15.46 17.54 5.39
CA LEU A 431 -14.20 16.83 5.18
C LEU A 431 -13.45 17.44 4.00
N ALA A 432 -12.22 17.88 4.23
CA ALA A 432 -11.29 18.21 3.17
C ALA A 432 -10.45 16.96 2.82
N TYR A 433 -10.30 16.64 1.56
CA TYR A 433 -9.59 15.44 1.12
C TYR A 433 -8.92 15.62 -0.24
N VAL A 434 -7.97 14.71 -0.55
CA VAL A 434 -7.37 14.63 -1.89
C VAL A 434 -8.36 13.96 -2.84
N SER A 435 -8.91 14.71 -3.76
CA SER A 435 -9.91 14.21 -4.71
C SER A 435 -9.29 13.49 -5.90
N ARG A 436 -8.07 13.83 -6.25
CA ARG A 436 -7.36 13.27 -7.39
C ARG A 436 -5.85 13.40 -7.23
N VAL A 437 -5.15 12.34 -7.60
CA VAL A 437 -3.70 12.29 -7.77
C VAL A 437 -3.39 12.11 -9.25
N THR A 438 -2.41 12.82 -9.76
CA THR A 438 -1.90 12.62 -11.12
C THR A 438 -0.38 12.58 -11.10
N SER A 439 0.18 11.53 -11.68
CA SER A 439 1.61 11.32 -11.82
C SER A 439 1.90 10.32 -12.94
N ASN A 440 3.12 10.34 -13.49
CA ASN A 440 3.66 9.21 -14.27
C ASN A 440 4.37 8.18 -13.38
N ASP A 441 4.63 8.50 -12.12
CA ASP A 441 5.02 7.51 -11.13
C ASP A 441 3.87 6.51 -10.92
N ALA A 442 4.13 5.24 -11.24
CA ALA A 442 3.10 4.21 -11.24
C ALA A 442 2.49 3.97 -9.86
N LYS A 443 3.28 4.14 -8.80
CA LYS A 443 2.83 3.95 -7.41
C LYS A 443 1.95 5.10 -6.97
N TYR A 444 2.36 6.35 -7.19
CA TYR A 444 1.53 7.52 -6.92
C TYR A 444 0.29 7.61 -7.82
N ALA A 445 0.40 7.20 -9.09
CA ALA A 445 -0.75 7.14 -10.01
C ALA A 445 -1.79 6.10 -9.59
N SER A 446 -1.38 5.07 -8.85
CA SER A 446 -2.28 4.03 -8.33
C SER A 446 -3.09 4.48 -7.10
N ILE A 447 -2.73 5.60 -6.48
CA ILE A 447 -3.51 6.22 -5.40
C ILE A 447 -4.79 6.82 -5.99
N SER A 448 -5.77 5.95 -6.29
CA SER A 448 -6.99 6.37 -6.99
C SER A 448 -8.16 6.70 -6.07
N SER A 449 -8.06 6.39 -4.76
CA SER A 449 -9.10 6.70 -3.78
C SER A 449 -8.57 6.67 -2.34
N ILE A 450 -9.22 7.44 -1.50
CA ILE A 450 -8.97 7.67 -0.07
C ILE A 450 -8.84 6.38 0.77
N SER A 451 -9.28 5.24 0.29
CA SER A 451 -9.50 4.05 1.12
C SER A 451 -8.56 2.87 0.91
N THR A 452 -7.59 2.93 0.00
CA THR A 452 -6.91 1.71 -0.46
C THR A 452 -5.42 1.61 -0.13
N HIS A 453 -4.82 2.62 0.48
CA HIS A 453 -3.38 2.61 0.75
C HIS A 453 -3.11 2.72 2.25
N GLY A 454 -2.50 1.73 2.81
CA GLY A 454 -2.25 1.50 4.24
C GLY A 454 -1.33 2.50 4.94
N GLY A 455 -1.54 3.75 4.73
CA GLY A 455 -0.84 4.85 5.37
C GLY A 455 -1.42 6.17 4.91
N SER A 456 -2.53 6.54 5.51
CA SER A 456 -3.01 7.91 5.68
C SER A 456 -3.07 8.82 4.44
N ILE A 457 -3.99 8.53 3.52
CA ILE A 457 -4.72 9.64 2.92
C ILE A 457 -5.83 9.94 3.90
N ASP A 458 -5.56 10.86 4.78
CA ASP A 458 -6.54 11.27 5.76
C ASP A 458 -7.42 12.35 5.15
N ASN A 459 -8.71 12.19 5.31
CA ASN A 459 -9.61 13.31 5.25
C ASN A 459 -9.44 14.09 6.56
N LEU A 460 -9.47 15.40 6.46
CA LEU A 460 -9.42 16.29 7.60
C LEU A 460 -10.80 16.87 7.84
N THR A 461 -11.25 16.80 9.08
CA THR A 461 -12.49 17.45 9.48
C THR A 461 -12.21 18.92 9.77
N PHE A 462 -12.95 19.77 9.10
CA PHE A 462 -12.98 21.22 9.32
C PHE A 462 -14.33 21.64 9.85
N LEU A 463 -14.34 22.76 10.53
CA LEU A 463 -15.52 23.47 10.96
C LEU A 463 -15.63 24.79 10.15
N ALA A 464 -16.72 24.99 9.45
CA ALA A 464 -17.08 26.27 8.86
C ALA A 464 -18.02 27.01 9.82
N GLU A 465 -17.62 28.19 10.23
CA GLU A 465 -18.42 29.03 11.09
C GLU A 465 -19.27 29.96 10.21
N ASP A 466 -20.59 29.81 10.33
CA ASP A 466 -21.59 30.65 9.69
C ASP A 466 -21.74 31.96 10.47
N ASN A 467 -21.87 33.08 9.78
CA ASN A 467 -22.08 34.39 10.37
C ASN A 467 -23.50 34.95 10.13
N ASP A 468 -24.32 34.23 9.44
CA ASP A 468 -25.68 34.60 9.10
C ASP A 468 -26.69 34.08 10.14
N THR A 469 -27.79 34.77 10.30
CA THR A 469 -28.85 34.38 11.24
C THR A 469 -30.22 34.66 10.61
N ALA A 470 -31.00 33.62 10.46
CA ALA A 470 -32.34 33.71 9.87
C ALA A 470 -33.27 34.52 10.77
N MET A 471 -33.73 35.64 10.26
CA MET A 471 -34.61 36.54 10.99
C MET A 471 -35.51 37.33 10.03
N VAL A 472 -36.72 37.54 10.44
CA VAL A 472 -37.63 38.49 9.81
C VAL A 472 -37.52 39.80 10.57
N LYS A 473 -37.03 40.86 9.91
CA LYS A 473 -36.85 42.16 10.51
C LYS A 473 -37.99 43.10 10.12
N LEU A 474 -38.67 43.66 11.16
CA LEU A 474 -39.64 44.72 11.00
C LEU A 474 -38.98 46.03 11.41
N THR A 475 -39.19 47.08 10.61
CA THR A 475 -38.66 48.39 10.89
C THR A 475 -39.70 49.45 10.52
N LEU A 476 -39.86 50.47 11.37
CA LEU A 476 -40.60 51.67 11.00
C LEU A 476 -39.81 52.45 9.95
N VAL A 477 -40.49 52.83 8.89
CA VAL A 477 -39.94 53.73 7.88
C VAL A 477 -40.03 55.14 8.42
N ASP A 478 -38.96 55.90 8.28
CA ASP A 478 -38.90 57.30 8.74
C ASP A 478 -39.11 57.53 10.26
N SER A 479 -39.07 56.43 11.05
CA SER A 479 -39.31 56.44 12.50
C SER A 479 -40.68 57.02 12.94
N ASP A 480 -41.61 57.10 12.01
CA ASP A 480 -42.98 57.49 12.28
C ASP A 480 -43.81 56.33 12.79
N ASN A 481 -44.26 56.41 14.03
CA ASN A 481 -45.03 55.40 14.72
C ASN A 481 -46.44 55.89 15.08
N ALA A 482 -46.91 56.92 14.44
CA ALA A 482 -48.24 57.50 14.63
C ALA A 482 -49.06 57.40 13.35
N THR A 483 -50.32 57.16 13.49
CA THR A 483 -51.34 57.23 12.42
C THR A 483 -52.54 58.08 12.92
N SER A 484 -53.26 58.67 12.03
CA SER A 484 -54.48 59.37 12.38
C SER A 484 -55.64 58.98 11.45
N GLU A 485 -56.85 59.11 11.95
CA GLU A 485 -58.05 58.94 11.15
C GLU A 485 -58.21 59.95 10.04
N ASP A 486 -57.58 61.12 10.19
CA ASP A 486 -57.49 62.20 9.20
C ASP A 486 -56.58 61.83 8.01
N GLY A 487 -55.98 60.67 8.01
CA GLY A 487 -55.24 60.13 6.87
C GLY A 487 -53.73 60.20 6.99
N ASP A 488 -53.20 60.55 8.17
CA ASP A 488 -51.78 60.31 8.43
C ASP A 488 -51.49 58.81 8.59
N ASN A 489 -50.50 58.30 7.88
CA ASN A 489 -50.22 56.90 7.78
C ASN A 489 -48.75 56.65 8.12
N ALA A 490 -48.50 55.69 8.96
CA ALA A 490 -47.15 55.17 9.18
C ALA A 490 -46.84 54.05 8.17
N THR A 491 -45.58 53.74 8.02
CA THR A 491 -45.12 52.68 7.14
C THR A 491 -44.14 51.78 7.87
N ILE A 492 -44.35 50.49 7.77
CA ILE A 492 -43.38 49.48 8.18
C ILE A 492 -42.72 48.84 6.97
N SER A 493 -41.49 48.47 7.11
CA SER A 493 -40.77 47.60 6.19
C SER A 493 -40.52 46.25 6.82
N VAL A 494 -40.63 45.21 6.01
CA VAL A 494 -40.35 43.81 6.36
C VAL A 494 -39.29 43.30 5.41
N VAL A 495 -38.23 42.73 5.93
CA VAL A 495 -37.13 42.17 5.15
C VAL A 495 -36.61 40.95 5.85
N LEU A 496 -36.14 39.95 5.09
CA LEU A 496 -35.41 38.82 5.65
C LEU A 496 -33.94 39.21 5.81
N MET A 497 -33.30 38.67 6.84
CA MET A 497 -31.88 38.90 7.06
C MET A 497 -31.02 37.91 6.30
N THR A 498 -31.57 36.71 6.00
CA THR A 498 -30.90 35.66 5.23
C THR A 498 -31.78 35.19 4.07
N GLU A 499 -31.18 34.58 3.07
CA GLU A 499 -31.85 33.93 1.96
C GLU A 499 -32.53 32.64 2.43
N PRO A 500 -33.83 32.46 2.22
CA PRO A 500 -34.50 31.22 2.63
C PRO A 500 -33.99 30.04 1.84
N TYR A 501 -33.72 28.93 2.55
CA TYR A 501 -33.14 27.70 2.02
C TYR A 501 -33.78 26.46 2.63
N ASP A 502 -34.30 25.55 1.84
CA ASP A 502 -35.00 24.35 2.31
C ASP A 502 -34.11 23.11 2.53
N GLY A 503 -32.81 23.26 2.30
CA GLY A 503 -31.84 22.15 2.45
C GLY A 503 -31.71 21.27 1.22
N ASP A 504 -32.43 21.52 0.14
CA ASP A 504 -32.28 20.80 -1.10
C ASP A 504 -31.63 21.65 -2.20
N ASN A 505 -30.85 21.05 -3.05
CA ASN A 505 -30.17 21.70 -4.17
C ASN A 505 -31.01 21.64 -5.44
N THR A 506 -32.32 21.53 -5.31
CA THR A 506 -33.21 21.55 -6.46
C THR A 506 -33.39 22.99 -6.93
N THR A 507 -33.73 23.17 -8.20
CA THR A 507 -34.01 24.48 -8.80
C THR A 507 -35.36 25.06 -8.36
N SER A 508 -35.96 24.52 -7.32
CA SER A 508 -37.18 25.05 -6.74
C SER A 508 -36.90 26.36 -6.01
N VAL A 509 -37.74 27.30 -6.23
CA VAL A 509 -37.66 28.61 -5.58
C VAL A 509 -38.20 28.47 -4.17
N ASP A 510 -37.35 28.69 -3.18
CA ASP A 510 -37.79 28.67 -1.80
C ASP A 510 -38.62 29.91 -1.51
N ASN A 511 -39.84 29.68 -1.16
CA ASN A 511 -40.79 30.71 -0.83
C ASN A 511 -41.01 30.75 0.68
N LEU A 512 -40.90 31.96 1.23
CA LEU A 512 -41.21 32.22 2.61
C LEU A 512 -42.38 33.19 2.67
N THR A 513 -43.39 32.87 3.46
CA THR A 513 -44.56 33.75 3.67
C THR A 513 -44.61 34.22 5.09
N VAL A 514 -44.52 35.53 5.29
CA VAL A 514 -44.69 36.22 6.58
C VAL A 514 -46.15 36.72 6.66
N SER A 515 -46.87 36.27 7.64
CA SER A 515 -48.24 36.72 7.93
C SER A 515 -48.18 37.72 9.09
N LEU A 516 -48.76 38.87 8.86
CA LEU A 516 -48.80 39.98 9.83
C LEU A 516 -50.23 40.34 10.17
N SER A 517 -50.43 40.74 11.41
CA SER A 517 -51.71 41.30 11.86
C SER A 517 -51.55 42.52 12.76
N SER A 518 -52.62 43.27 12.89
CA SER A 518 -52.76 44.27 13.93
C SER A 518 -53.34 43.65 15.21
N SER A 519 -52.84 44.05 16.38
CA SER A 519 -53.39 43.64 17.67
C SER A 519 -54.80 44.19 17.95
N ASP A 520 -55.14 45.27 17.30
CA ASP A 520 -56.49 45.83 17.32
C ASP A 520 -57.18 45.54 15.97
N ASN A 521 -58.24 44.80 16.02
CA ASN A 521 -58.93 44.30 14.86
C ASN A 521 -60.37 44.86 14.70
N VAL A 522 -60.73 45.87 15.46
CA VAL A 522 -62.09 46.38 15.43
C VAL A 522 -62.10 47.88 15.11
N THR A 523 -61.34 48.70 15.79
CA THR A 523 -61.40 50.15 15.72
C THR A 523 -60.06 50.84 15.46
N GLY A 524 -58.88 50.10 15.58
CA GLY A 524 -57.60 50.76 15.62
C GLY A 524 -56.83 50.86 14.32
N LEU A 525 -56.44 49.74 13.74
CA LEU A 525 -55.44 49.74 12.65
C LEU A 525 -55.71 48.68 11.59
N ASN A 526 -55.69 49.10 10.35
CA ASN A 526 -55.60 48.25 9.18
C ASN A 526 -54.17 48.26 8.58
N LEU A 527 -53.73 47.11 8.12
CA LEU A 527 -52.55 46.98 7.27
C LEU A 527 -52.97 47.16 5.80
N ARG A 528 -52.23 47.93 5.02
CA ARG A 528 -52.53 48.14 3.60
C ARG A 528 -51.35 47.73 2.72
N LEU A 529 -51.60 46.80 1.80
CA LEU A 529 -50.68 46.34 0.78
C LEU A 529 -51.32 46.47 -0.60
N GLY A 530 -50.65 47.14 -1.56
CA GLY A 530 -51.12 47.28 -2.93
C GLY A 530 -52.50 47.94 -3.05
N GLY A 531 -52.87 48.83 -2.10
CA GLY A 531 -54.14 49.53 -2.06
C GLY A 531 -55.27 48.79 -1.34
N VAL A 532 -55.05 47.55 -0.89
CA VAL A 532 -56.02 46.75 -0.11
C VAL A 532 -55.74 46.94 1.38
N SER A 533 -56.73 47.35 2.14
CA SER A 533 -56.65 47.45 3.60
C SER A 533 -57.29 46.22 4.22
N SER A 534 -56.61 45.60 5.18
CA SER A 534 -57.05 44.41 5.89
C SER A 534 -56.38 44.34 7.25
N LEU A 535 -57.02 43.65 8.19
CA LEU A 535 -56.42 43.34 9.50
C LEU A 535 -55.21 42.40 9.43
N ARG A 536 -55.09 41.64 8.34
CA ARG A 536 -54.00 40.71 8.10
C ARG A 536 -53.50 40.82 6.67
N HIS A 537 -52.20 40.75 6.51
CA HIS A 537 -51.54 40.63 5.21
C HIS A 537 -50.45 39.58 5.25
N SER A 538 -50.22 38.98 4.11
CA SER A 538 -49.09 38.07 3.92
C SER A 538 -48.13 38.61 2.86
N LEU A 539 -46.85 38.63 3.19
CA LEU A 539 -45.78 38.99 2.30
C LEU A 539 -45.02 37.74 1.90
N THR A 540 -44.72 37.62 0.62
CA THR A 540 -43.95 36.47 0.13
C THR A 540 -42.57 36.91 -0.31
N PHE A 541 -41.56 36.25 0.20
CA PHE A 541 -40.17 36.37 -0.15
C PHE A 541 -39.69 35.14 -0.89
N THR A 542 -38.78 35.29 -1.83
CA THR A 542 -38.30 34.19 -2.65
C THR A 542 -36.78 34.24 -2.81
N SER A 543 -36.12 33.12 -2.87
CA SER A 543 -34.70 33.00 -3.15
C SER A 543 -34.35 33.36 -4.60
N ALA A 544 -35.23 33.03 -5.57
CA ALA A 544 -34.92 33.13 -7.01
C ALA A 544 -34.71 34.51 -7.60
N SER A 545 -35.22 35.56 -6.98
CA SER A 545 -35.18 36.91 -7.55
C SER A 545 -34.41 37.91 -6.69
N GLY A 546 -33.79 37.44 -5.59
CA GLY A 546 -33.15 38.32 -4.61
C GLY A 546 -34.15 39.24 -3.90
N ASN A 547 -35.47 38.98 -3.96
CA ASN A 547 -36.45 39.81 -3.28
C ASN A 547 -36.48 39.58 -1.77
N TRP A 548 -35.86 38.50 -1.29
CA TRP A 548 -35.75 38.21 0.14
C TRP A 548 -35.00 39.34 0.89
N SER A 549 -33.95 39.91 0.27
CA SER A 549 -33.19 41.03 0.80
C SER A 549 -33.81 42.40 0.51
N SER A 550 -34.88 42.45 -0.28
CA SER A 550 -35.58 43.68 -0.64
C SER A 550 -36.72 43.92 0.32
N ALA A 551 -36.68 45.05 1.01
CA ALA A 551 -37.72 45.41 1.94
C ALA A 551 -39.09 45.55 1.25
N GLN A 552 -40.06 44.82 1.74
CA GLN A 552 -41.47 44.97 1.34
C GLN A 552 -42.18 45.88 2.38
N THR A 553 -42.95 46.84 1.93
CA THR A 553 -43.56 47.84 2.81
C THR A 553 -45.06 47.62 2.97
N LEU A 554 -45.54 47.79 4.17
CA LEU A 554 -46.96 47.86 4.52
C LEU A 554 -47.25 49.23 5.10
N THR A 555 -48.30 49.85 4.63
CA THR A 555 -48.83 51.09 5.19
C THR A 555 -49.77 50.74 6.34
N LEU A 556 -49.55 51.42 7.46
CA LEU A 556 -50.39 51.34 8.64
C LEU A 556 -51.41 52.49 8.52
N VAL A 557 -52.69 52.13 8.50
CA VAL A 557 -53.79 53.07 8.26
C VAL A 557 -54.73 52.98 9.44
N ALA A 558 -54.96 54.10 10.14
CA ALA A 558 -55.97 54.14 11.17
C ALA A 558 -57.38 53.86 10.55
N VAL A 559 -58.22 53.19 11.29
CA VAL A 559 -59.60 52.98 10.89
C VAL A 559 -60.33 54.29 11.17
N ASN A 560 -60.86 54.90 10.10
CA ASN A 560 -61.72 56.09 10.27
C ASN A 560 -63.13 55.55 10.48
N ASP A 561 -63.65 55.71 11.70
CA ASP A 561 -65.03 55.38 12.08
C ASP A 561 -65.63 56.48 12.97
N ASP A 562 -66.74 56.27 13.57
CA ASP A 562 -67.44 57.26 14.36
C ASP A 562 -67.37 56.97 15.88
N TYR A 563 -66.40 56.15 16.32
CA TYR A 563 -66.23 55.79 17.71
C TYR A 563 -65.22 56.74 18.37
N ASP A 564 -65.51 57.15 19.59
CA ASP A 564 -64.59 57.90 20.49
C ASP A 564 -63.71 56.86 21.19
N GLU A 565 -62.52 56.65 20.72
CA GLU A 565 -61.60 55.63 21.16
C GLU A 565 -60.60 56.16 22.21
N GLY A 566 -60.08 55.21 23.02
CA GLY A 566 -59.12 55.55 24.01
C GLY A 566 -59.70 55.86 25.40
N ALA A 567 -58.82 56.26 26.36
CA ALA A 567 -59.23 56.60 27.72
C ALA A 567 -59.71 58.08 27.77
N PHE A 568 -60.78 58.36 28.52
CA PHE A 568 -61.33 59.67 28.68
C PHE A 568 -60.23 60.78 28.88
N GLY A 569 -60.20 61.69 27.96
CA GLY A 569 -59.24 62.78 27.93
C GLY A 569 -57.87 62.52 27.31
N LYS A 570 -57.71 61.35 26.63
CA LYS A 570 -56.60 60.99 25.75
C LYS A 570 -57.13 60.18 24.60
N ASP A 571 -57.34 60.78 23.47
CA ASP A 571 -57.98 60.23 22.28
C ASP A 571 -57.02 59.38 21.41
N ASN A 572 -55.96 58.86 22.02
CA ASN A 572 -54.94 58.03 21.32
C ASN A 572 -54.95 56.58 21.82
N GLN A 573 -55.07 55.63 20.91
CA GLN A 573 -55.00 54.25 21.19
C GLN A 573 -53.65 53.67 20.75
N SER A 574 -53.12 52.69 21.50
CA SER A 574 -51.87 52.00 21.16
C SER A 574 -52.16 50.63 20.61
N PHE A 575 -51.62 50.31 19.48
CA PHE A 575 -51.70 49.00 18.84
C PHE A 575 -50.31 48.46 18.50
N ARG A 576 -50.29 47.18 18.20
CA ARG A 576 -49.05 46.51 17.77
C ARG A 576 -49.29 45.86 16.40
N VAL A 577 -48.27 45.98 15.54
CA VAL A 577 -48.14 45.11 14.39
C VAL A 577 -47.29 43.95 14.79
N GLN A 578 -47.74 42.75 14.57
CA GLN A 578 -47.06 41.51 14.95
C GLN A 578 -46.98 40.54 13.78
N ILE A 579 -45.91 39.71 13.81
CA ILE A 579 -45.83 38.56 12.96
C ILE A 579 -46.65 37.45 13.63
N ASP A 580 -47.71 37.01 12.96
CA ASP A 580 -48.55 35.92 13.44
C ASP A 580 -48.00 34.55 13.13
N ASN A 581 -47.39 34.42 11.94
CA ASN A 581 -46.84 33.19 11.46
C ASN A 581 -45.80 33.44 10.36
N VAL A 582 -44.81 32.61 10.30
CA VAL A 582 -43.89 32.47 9.18
C VAL A 582 -44.08 31.04 8.63
N THR A 583 -44.29 30.92 7.35
CA THR A 583 -44.37 29.61 6.69
C THR A 583 -43.29 29.52 5.66
N SER A 584 -42.40 28.56 5.84
CA SER A 584 -41.27 28.32 4.96
C SER A 584 -41.01 26.82 4.86
N ALA A 585 -40.37 26.40 3.79
CA ALA A 585 -39.71 25.10 3.71
C ALA A 585 -38.37 25.12 4.47
N ASP A 586 -37.78 26.32 4.63
CA ASP A 586 -36.56 26.52 5.42
C ASP A 586 -36.84 26.32 6.91
N PRO A 587 -36.22 25.33 7.55
CA PRO A 587 -36.45 25.04 8.96
C PRO A 587 -35.95 26.15 9.90
N LYS A 588 -35.06 27.06 9.44
CA LYS A 588 -34.53 28.16 10.22
C LYS A 588 -35.57 29.29 10.42
N TYR A 589 -36.53 29.38 9.52
CA TYR A 589 -37.62 30.35 9.59
C TYR A 589 -38.93 29.80 10.17
N ASN A 590 -39.01 28.48 10.48
CA ASN A 590 -40.23 27.85 11.01
C ASN A 590 -40.29 27.81 12.53
#